data_1c5f9f9f171c148499ca65f63b0046d8
#
_entry.id   1c5f9f9f171c148499ca65f63b0046d8
#
_cell.length_a   1.000
_cell.length_b   1.000
_cell.length_c   1.000
_cell.angle_alpha   90.00
_cell.angle_beta   90.00
_cell.angle_gamma   90.00
#
_symmetry.space_group_name_H-M   'P 1'
#
loop_
_entity.id
_entity.type
_entity.pdbx_description
1 polymer ?
#
loop_
_entity_poly.entity_id
_entity_poly.type
_entity_poly.pdbx_seq_one_letter_code
_entity_poly.pdbx_strand_id
1 'polypeptide(L)'
;MAFVQFSRVSLAFGDRDILRDVSLNLASGSRAALAGVNGSGKTTLMKIISGEIQSDSGERAVEKDTRISYLPQSGIVHRGKTLAEEVETAFSRGRDLLARYEALGDQLAAEPPDSTKALRLAGEHHEVQLA
;
A
#
# COMPACT_ATOMS: atom_id res chain seq x y z
N MET A 1 -16.72 3.54 -6.84
CA MET A 1 -15.77 2.45 -7.17
C MET A 1 -15.33 1.79 -5.88
N ALA A 2 -14.93 0.53 -5.90
CA ALA A 2 -14.49 -0.18 -4.71
C ALA A 2 -13.02 0.10 -4.46
N PHE A 3 -12.65 0.51 -3.23
CA PHE A 3 -11.25 0.66 -2.83
C PHE A 3 -10.54 -0.68 -2.72
N VAL A 4 -11.23 -1.66 -2.11
CA VAL A 4 -10.75 -3.03 -1.96
C VAL A 4 -11.91 -3.98 -2.23
N GLN A 5 -11.67 -4.94 -3.10
CA GLN A 5 -12.63 -5.97 -3.43
C GLN A 5 -12.01 -7.35 -3.28
N PHE A 6 -12.72 -8.25 -2.63
CA PHE A 6 -12.40 -9.67 -2.56
C PHE A 6 -13.44 -10.46 -3.34
N SER A 7 -12.96 -11.40 -4.13
CA SER A 7 -13.79 -12.34 -4.88
C SER A 7 -13.38 -13.76 -4.50
N ARG A 8 -14.22 -14.44 -3.71
CA ARG A 8 -14.06 -15.84 -3.28
C ARG A 8 -12.68 -16.14 -2.69
N VAL A 9 -12.19 -15.27 -1.81
CA VAL A 9 -10.91 -15.42 -1.16
C VAL A 9 -10.98 -16.53 -0.11
N SER A 10 -10.04 -17.49 -0.19
CA SER A 10 -9.87 -18.55 0.79
C SER A 10 -8.43 -18.63 1.28
N LEU A 11 -8.25 -19.00 2.53
CA LEU A 11 -6.95 -19.20 3.16
C LEU A 11 -7.05 -20.28 4.23
N ALA A 12 -6.11 -21.21 4.22
CA ALA A 12 -5.93 -22.23 5.25
C ALA A 12 -4.52 -22.15 5.87
N PHE A 13 -4.39 -22.58 7.12
CA PHE A 13 -3.11 -22.83 7.76
C PHE A 13 -3.02 -24.32 8.11
N GLY A 14 -2.22 -25.06 7.34
CA GLY A 14 -2.21 -26.52 7.39
C GLY A 14 -3.60 -27.09 7.05
N ASP A 15 -4.14 -27.92 7.90
CA ASP A 15 -5.46 -28.55 7.70
C ASP A 15 -6.64 -27.68 8.19
N ARG A 16 -6.37 -26.47 8.62
CA ARG A 16 -7.40 -25.58 9.18
C ARG A 16 -7.75 -24.46 8.23
N ASP A 17 -8.99 -24.48 7.73
CA ASP A 17 -9.55 -23.34 6.98
C ASP A 17 -9.77 -22.14 7.92
N ILE A 18 -9.19 -21.01 7.57
CA ILE A 18 -9.34 -19.74 8.29
C ILE A 18 -10.38 -18.86 7.60
N LEU A 19 -10.31 -18.79 6.26
CA LEU A 19 -11.27 -18.10 5.42
C LEU A 19 -11.71 -19.04 4.32
N ARG A 20 -13.02 -19.06 4.04
CA ARG A 20 -13.59 -19.90 2.98
C ARG A 20 -14.51 -19.04 2.12
N ASP A 21 -14.16 -18.89 0.87
CA ASP A 21 -14.96 -18.26 -0.18
C ASP A 21 -15.48 -16.85 0.19
N VAL A 22 -14.65 -16.06 0.87
CA VAL A 22 -14.99 -14.73 1.37
C VAL A 22 -15.04 -13.74 0.22
N SER A 23 -16.17 -13.08 0.07
CA SER A 23 -16.33 -11.96 -0.86
C SER A 23 -16.77 -10.72 -0.10
N LEU A 24 -16.09 -9.61 -0.36
CA LEU A 24 -16.40 -8.32 0.26
C LEU A 24 -16.06 -7.18 -0.70
N ASN A 25 -16.71 -6.05 -0.47
CA ASN A 25 -16.46 -4.84 -1.22
C ASN A 25 -16.41 -3.65 -0.26
N LEU A 26 -15.28 -2.96 -0.20
CA LEU A 26 -15.09 -1.75 0.57
C LEU A 26 -15.09 -0.55 -0.39
N ALA A 27 -16.14 0.25 -0.33
CA ALA A 27 -16.29 1.44 -1.15
C ALA A 27 -15.59 2.66 -0.50
N SER A 28 -15.29 3.65 -1.32
CA SER A 28 -14.76 4.95 -0.85
C SER A 28 -15.68 5.57 0.21
N GLY A 29 -15.09 6.09 1.29
CA GLY A 29 -15.81 6.74 2.38
C GLY A 29 -16.61 5.81 3.27
N SER A 30 -16.67 4.49 2.98
CA SER A 30 -17.38 3.54 3.82
C SER A 30 -16.64 3.28 5.14
N ARG A 31 -17.41 2.99 6.18
CA ARG A 31 -16.90 2.52 7.48
C ARG A 31 -17.49 1.13 7.71
N ALA A 32 -16.64 0.15 7.90
CA ALA A 32 -17.05 -1.22 8.14
C ALA A 32 -16.48 -1.72 9.47
N ALA A 33 -17.24 -2.51 10.20
CA ALA A 33 -16.81 -3.19 11.40
C ALA A 33 -16.82 -4.70 11.15
N LEU A 34 -15.72 -5.38 11.57
CA LEU A 34 -15.59 -6.82 11.49
C LEU A 34 -15.80 -7.43 12.88
N ALA A 35 -16.93 -8.09 13.08
CA ALA A 35 -17.30 -8.75 14.34
C ALA A 35 -17.24 -10.27 14.22
N GLY A 36 -16.98 -10.95 15.33
CA GLY A 36 -16.93 -12.40 15.41
C GLY A 36 -16.12 -12.89 16.62
N VAL A 37 -16.24 -14.15 16.94
CA VAL A 37 -15.53 -14.79 18.04
C VAL A 37 -14.01 -14.79 17.85
N ASN A 38 -13.25 -15.01 18.92
CA ASN A 38 -11.80 -15.14 18.82
C ASN A 38 -11.44 -16.35 17.97
N GLY A 39 -10.43 -16.18 17.10
CA GLY A 39 -10.01 -17.24 16.18
C GLY A 39 -10.86 -17.37 14.90
N SER A 40 -11.85 -16.49 14.65
CA SER A 40 -12.68 -16.53 13.44
C SER A 40 -12.04 -15.92 12.18
N GLY A 41 -10.73 -15.65 12.20
CA GLY A 41 -10.01 -15.15 11.03
C GLY A 41 -10.03 -13.62 10.83
N LYS A 42 -10.58 -12.82 11.76
CA LYS A 42 -10.65 -11.34 11.62
C LYS A 42 -9.29 -10.71 11.35
N THR A 43 -8.29 -11.03 12.15
CA THR A 43 -6.93 -10.51 11.99
C THR A 43 -6.30 -10.96 10.67
N THR A 44 -6.56 -12.20 10.27
CA THR A 44 -6.09 -12.76 9.00
C THR A 44 -6.72 -12.02 7.82
N LEU A 45 -8.02 -11.76 7.88
CA LEU A 45 -8.71 -10.97 6.85
C LEU A 45 -8.13 -9.56 6.74
N MET A 46 -7.87 -8.89 7.87
CA MET A 46 -7.24 -7.56 7.88
C MET A 46 -5.83 -7.59 7.26
N LYS A 47 -5.05 -8.62 7.55
CA LYS A 47 -3.72 -8.82 6.96
C LYS A 47 -3.75 -9.12 5.46
N ILE A 48 -4.79 -9.79 4.97
CA ILE A 48 -4.99 -9.96 3.53
C ILE A 48 -5.40 -8.62 2.91
N ILE A 49 -6.25 -7.83 3.57
CA ILE A 49 -6.61 -6.48 3.11
C ILE A 49 -5.37 -5.59 3.01
N SER A 50 -4.48 -5.61 4.01
CA SER A 50 -3.22 -4.83 3.98
C SER A 50 -2.20 -5.36 2.96
N GLY A 51 -2.31 -6.62 2.55
CA GLY A 51 -1.36 -7.27 1.65
C GLY A 51 -0.17 -7.94 2.37
N GLU A 52 -0.20 -8.01 3.71
CA GLU A 52 0.82 -8.72 4.49
C GLU A 52 0.77 -10.24 4.31
N ILE A 53 -0.42 -10.78 4.01
CA ILE A 53 -0.65 -12.20 3.74
C ILE A 53 -1.35 -12.33 2.39
N GLN A 54 -0.91 -13.29 1.58
CA GLN A 54 -1.60 -13.67 0.35
C GLN A 54 -2.61 -14.78 0.65
N SER A 55 -3.74 -14.79 -0.08
CA SER A 55 -4.72 -15.86 -0.04
C SER A 55 -4.27 -17.06 -0.87
N ASP A 56 -4.74 -18.25 -0.52
CA ASP A 56 -4.48 -19.48 -1.30
C ASP A 56 -5.29 -19.50 -2.60
N SER A 57 -6.47 -18.91 -2.57
CA SER A 57 -7.34 -18.80 -3.75
C SER A 57 -8.24 -17.57 -3.70
N GLY A 58 -8.91 -17.30 -4.82
CA GLY A 58 -9.69 -16.09 -4.99
C GLY A 58 -8.85 -14.89 -5.42
N GLU A 59 -9.48 -13.75 -5.53
CA GLU A 59 -8.84 -12.52 -6.01
C GLU A 59 -9.01 -11.38 -5.01
N ARG A 60 -7.91 -10.66 -4.78
CA ARG A 60 -7.88 -9.38 -4.07
C ARG A 60 -7.58 -8.28 -5.06
N ALA A 61 -8.55 -7.46 -5.38
CA ALA A 61 -8.39 -6.26 -6.19
C ALA A 61 -8.32 -5.01 -5.30
N VAL A 62 -7.36 -4.13 -5.58
CA VAL A 62 -7.20 -2.83 -4.92
C VAL A 62 -7.15 -1.77 -6.00
N GLU A 63 -7.89 -0.69 -5.79
CA GLU A 63 -7.87 0.46 -6.71
C GLU A 63 -6.45 1.03 -6.80
N LYS A 64 -6.07 1.41 -8.02
CA LYS A 64 -4.74 1.98 -8.27
C LYS A 64 -4.49 3.18 -7.35
N ASP A 65 -3.27 3.32 -6.88
CA ASP A 65 -2.81 4.40 -5.99
C ASP A 65 -3.48 4.44 -4.59
N THR A 66 -4.25 3.40 -4.22
CA THR A 66 -4.80 3.26 -2.87
C THR A 66 -3.69 2.96 -1.86
N ARG A 67 -3.60 3.80 -0.83
CA ARG A 67 -2.72 3.56 0.32
C ARG A 67 -3.49 2.82 1.41
N ILE A 68 -3.00 1.64 1.78
CA ILE A 68 -3.58 0.83 2.85
C ILE A 68 -2.62 0.83 4.03
N SER A 69 -3.10 1.21 5.20
CA SER A 69 -2.36 1.10 6.45
C SER A 69 -3.07 0.13 7.39
N TYR A 70 -2.31 -0.71 8.05
CA TYR A 70 -2.79 -1.64 9.05
C TYR A 70 -2.22 -1.28 10.42
N LEU A 71 -3.09 -1.06 11.40
CA LEU A 71 -2.69 -0.86 12.80
C LEU A 71 -2.86 -2.18 13.56
N PRO A 72 -1.77 -2.84 13.96
CA PRO A 72 -1.84 -4.07 14.75
C PRO A 72 -2.46 -3.84 16.13
N GLN A 73 -3.08 -4.87 16.69
CA GLN A 73 -3.68 -4.81 18.02
C GLN A 73 -2.64 -4.48 19.12
N SER A 74 -1.39 -4.86 18.94
CA SER A 74 -0.28 -4.50 19.85
C SER A 74 0.08 -3.01 19.81
N GLY A 75 -0.32 -2.28 18.78
CA GLY A 75 0.02 -0.87 18.55
C GLY A 75 1.51 -0.60 18.26
N ILE A 76 2.38 -1.57 18.46
CA ILE A 76 3.83 -1.41 18.25
C ILE A 76 4.24 -2.17 16.99
N VAL A 77 4.64 -1.43 15.97
CA VAL A 77 5.06 -1.99 14.68
C VAL A 77 6.57 -2.23 14.65
N HIS A 78 7.35 -1.31 15.20
CA HIS A 78 8.81 -1.40 15.22
C HIS A 78 9.35 -1.33 16.65
N ARG A 79 10.27 -2.23 16.98
CA ARG A 79 10.97 -2.25 18.27
C ARG A 79 12.40 -1.73 18.08
N GLY A 80 12.92 -1.01 19.08
CA GLY A 80 14.30 -0.56 19.09
C GLY A 80 14.59 0.73 18.31
N LYS A 81 13.56 1.43 17.85
CA LYS A 81 13.66 2.77 17.25
C LYS A 81 13.24 3.85 18.25
N THR A 82 13.82 5.01 18.11
CA THR A 82 13.33 6.22 18.80
C THR A 82 12.04 6.70 18.14
N LEU A 83 11.28 7.54 18.85
CA LEU A 83 10.07 8.15 18.29
C LEU A 83 10.38 8.96 17.01
N ALA A 84 11.51 9.67 16.98
CA ALA A 84 11.94 10.43 15.81
C ALA A 84 12.18 9.52 14.60
N GLU A 85 12.92 8.42 14.77
CA GLU A 85 13.18 7.45 13.73
C GLU A 85 11.87 6.79 13.22
N GLU A 86 10.92 6.53 14.11
CA GLU A 86 9.64 5.95 13.72
C GLU A 86 8.80 6.96 12.91
N VAL A 87 8.75 8.21 13.34
CA VAL A 87 8.09 9.29 12.59
C VAL A 87 8.75 9.47 11.21
N GLU A 88 10.06 9.44 11.15
CA GLU A 88 10.79 9.57 9.88
C GLU A 88 10.47 8.45 8.88
N THR A 89 10.15 7.23 9.35
CA THR A 89 9.76 6.14 8.44
C THR A 89 8.47 6.45 7.68
N ALA A 90 7.55 7.22 8.28
CA ALA A 90 6.32 7.65 7.62
C ALA A 90 6.57 8.60 6.45
N PHE A 91 7.70 9.32 6.46
CA PHE A 91 8.09 10.27 5.41
C PHE A 91 9.07 9.68 4.37
N SER A 92 9.44 8.39 4.48
CA SER A 92 10.42 7.76 3.57
C SER A 92 10.03 7.95 2.10
N ARG A 93 8.78 7.66 1.74
CA ARG A 93 8.29 7.85 0.37
C ARG A 93 8.38 9.30 -0.12
N GLY A 94 8.04 10.26 0.75
CA GLY A 94 8.15 11.69 0.41
C GLY A 94 9.59 12.10 0.17
N ARG A 95 10.54 11.59 0.97
CA ARG A 95 11.98 11.82 0.77
C ARG A 95 12.48 11.20 -0.53
N ASP A 96 12.06 9.98 -0.84
CA ASP A 96 12.44 9.30 -2.08
C ASP A 96 11.92 10.07 -3.31
N LEU A 97 10.68 10.57 -3.24
CA LEU A 97 10.11 11.41 -4.29
C LEU A 97 10.86 12.73 -4.44
N LEU A 98 11.20 13.38 -3.32
CA LEU A 98 11.97 14.63 -3.33
C LEU A 98 13.37 14.42 -3.91
N ALA A 99 14.08 13.39 -3.48
CA ALA A 99 15.39 13.04 -4.01
C ALA A 99 15.34 12.72 -5.51
N ARG A 100 14.29 12.03 -5.96
CA ARG A 100 14.06 11.76 -7.39
C ARG A 100 13.76 13.03 -8.16
N TYR A 101 12.96 13.93 -7.61
CA TYR A 101 12.66 15.22 -8.20
C TYR A 101 13.92 16.07 -8.41
N GLU A 102 14.76 16.18 -7.37
CA GLU A 102 16.03 16.90 -7.44
C GLU A 102 16.98 16.28 -8.48
N ALA A 103 17.15 14.95 -8.44
CA ALA A 103 18.00 14.25 -9.40
C ALA A 103 17.53 14.40 -10.87
N LEU A 104 16.24 14.43 -11.11
CA LEU A 104 15.68 14.67 -12.45
C LEU A 104 15.90 16.14 -12.87
N GLY A 105 15.79 17.08 -11.93
CA GLY A 105 16.09 18.50 -12.17
C GLY A 105 17.55 18.73 -12.59
N ASP A 106 18.49 18.11 -11.88
CA ASP A 106 19.93 18.18 -12.20
C ASP A 106 20.24 17.59 -13.58
N GLN A 107 19.64 16.42 -13.90
CA GLN A 107 19.79 15.79 -15.21
C GLN A 107 19.21 16.66 -16.32
N LEU A 108 18.06 17.28 -16.10
CA LEU A 108 17.41 18.17 -17.06
C LEU A 108 18.27 19.43 -17.32
N ALA A 109 18.87 20.00 -16.26
CA ALA A 109 19.74 21.16 -16.38
C ALA A 109 21.04 20.87 -17.14
N ALA A 110 21.50 19.62 -17.14
CA ALA A 110 22.71 19.18 -17.85
C ALA A 110 22.46 18.85 -19.35
N GLU A 111 21.20 18.73 -19.78
CA GLU A 111 20.86 18.36 -21.16
C GLU A 111 20.55 19.60 -22.03
N PRO A 112 20.89 19.57 -23.35
CA PRO A 112 20.45 20.60 -24.27
C PRO A 112 18.91 20.71 -24.31
N PRO A 113 18.33 21.94 -24.30
CA PRO A 113 16.88 22.15 -24.16
C PRO A 113 16.02 21.44 -25.21
N ASP A 114 16.55 21.33 -26.43
CA ASP A 114 15.82 20.78 -27.59
C ASP A 114 16.08 19.27 -27.80
N SER A 115 16.77 18.62 -26.88
CA SER A 115 17.04 17.19 -27.02
C SER A 115 15.81 16.34 -26.69
N THR A 116 15.61 15.24 -27.39
CA THR A 116 14.57 14.25 -27.10
C THR A 116 14.66 13.74 -25.65
N LYS A 117 15.89 13.69 -25.11
CA LYS A 117 16.15 13.28 -23.74
C LYS A 117 15.65 14.33 -22.74
N ALA A 118 15.87 15.64 -23.02
CA ALA A 118 15.36 16.72 -22.19
C ALA A 118 13.83 16.72 -22.13
N LEU A 119 13.15 16.51 -23.25
CA LEU A 119 11.68 16.42 -23.28
C LEU A 119 11.15 15.27 -22.44
N ARG A 120 11.80 14.10 -22.50
CA ARG A 120 11.42 12.95 -21.65
C ARG A 120 11.65 13.22 -20.17
N LEU A 121 12.83 13.76 -19.80
CA LEU A 121 13.15 14.12 -18.42
C LEU A 121 12.19 15.17 -17.85
N ALA A 122 11.79 16.17 -18.66
CA ALA A 122 10.82 17.17 -18.26
C ALA A 122 9.44 16.54 -17.96
N GLY A 123 9.01 15.56 -18.75
CA GLY A 123 7.79 14.81 -18.49
C GLY A 123 7.86 14.02 -17.16
N GLU A 124 8.95 13.27 -16.96
CA GLU A 124 9.16 12.50 -15.71
C GLU A 124 9.27 13.41 -14.47
N HIS A 125 9.94 14.55 -14.59
CA HIS A 125 10.05 15.54 -13.52
C HIS A 125 8.68 16.12 -13.14
N HIS A 126 7.84 16.42 -14.14
CA HIS A 126 6.48 16.89 -13.90
C HIS A 126 5.58 15.84 -13.25
N GLU A 127 5.70 14.57 -13.65
CA GLU A 127 4.96 13.47 -13.02
C GLU A 127 5.32 13.29 -11.54
N VAL A 128 6.62 13.40 -11.20
CA VAL A 128 7.08 13.33 -9.81
C VAL A 128 6.60 14.52 -8.98
N GLN A 129 6.48 15.70 -9.58
CA GLN A 129 5.95 16.90 -8.92
C GLN A 129 4.46 16.75 -8.54
N LEU A 130 3.69 15.96 -9.29
CA LEU A 130 2.26 15.75 -9.05
C LEU A 130 1.95 14.55 -8.12
N ALA A 131 2.95 13.74 -7.73
CA ALA A 131 2.81 12.51 -6.95
C ALA A 131 2.90 12.75 -5.44
#